data_4ba2b4d6f77b159d502b858d20a57ec3
#
_entry.id   4ba2b4d6f77b159d502b858d20a57ec3
#
_cell.length_a   1.000
_cell.length_b   1.000
_cell.length_c   1.000
_cell.angle_alpha   90.00
_cell.angle_beta   90.00
_cell.angle_gamma   90.00
#
_symmetry.space_group_name_H-M   'P 1'
#
loop_
_entity.id
_entity.type
_entity.pdbx_description
1 polymer ?
#
loop_
_entity_poly.entity_id
_entity_poly.type
_entity_poly.pdbx_seq_one_letter_code
_entity_poly.pdbx_strand_id
1 'polypeptide(L)'
;AITLNRFASAHLPIRKGDVWVSHLYGSWANEAQLAQEPLRPGIKMIKNKDGIRNSHTAHAEVMISLDGKPKENTGSVIGAALCYSGNYKLFFDTDDSDYHHFFAGINEENSAYTLKAKESFRTPELALTYSKDGLSGSSRNFHAWARKHKIANGATARKILLNSWEGVYFDINQEGMDQMMSDIQSMGGELFVMDDGWFGDKYPRNKDNSSL
;
A
#
# COMPACT_ATOMS: atom_id res chain seq x y z
N ALA A 1 -18.99 -26.94 12.31
CA ALA A 1 -18.21 -25.69 12.19
C ALA A 1 -16.73 -26.05 12.12
N ILE A 2 -15.98 -25.30 11.32
CA ILE A 2 -14.52 -25.43 11.20
C ILE A 2 -13.93 -24.08 11.53
N THR A 3 -12.90 -24.04 12.37
CA THR A 3 -12.18 -22.81 12.67
C THR A 3 -10.96 -22.69 11.76
N LEU A 4 -10.89 -21.58 11.03
CA LEU A 4 -9.76 -21.23 10.19
C LEU A 4 -8.75 -20.44 11.04
N ASN A 5 -7.66 -21.12 11.42
CA ASN A 5 -6.60 -20.55 12.26
C ASN A 5 -5.41 -20.06 11.43
N ARG A 6 -5.24 -20.61 10.23
CA ARG A 6 -4.16 -20.26 9.31
C ARG A 6 -4.60 -20.51 7.88
N PHE A 7 -4.47 -19.50 7.04
CA PHE A 7 -4.75 -19.60 5.60
C PHE A 7 -3.99 -18.51 4.85
N ALA A 8 -3.79 -18.72 3.57
CA ALA A 8 -3.18 -17.73 2.69
C ALA A 8 -4.08 -17.51 1.47
N SER A 9 -4.05 -16.32 0.90
CA SER A 9 -4.67 -16.03 -0.39
C SER A 9 -3.92 -16.72 -1.53
N ALA A 10 -2.60 -16.81 -1.39
CA ALA A 10 -1.76 -17.48 -2.38
C ALA A 10 -0.49 -18.04 -1.75
N HIS A 11 0.04 -19.08 -2.39
CA HIS A 11 1.35 -19.66 -2.20
C HIS A 11 2.04 -19.77 -3.57
N LEU A 12 3.20 -19.16 -3.69
CA LEU A 12 4.03 -19.18 -4.90
C LEU A 12 5.37 -19.86 -4.58
N PRO A 13 5.65 -21.03 -5.12
CA PRO A 13 6.99 -21.59 -5.08
C PRO A 13 7.88 -20.82 -6.06
N ILE A 14 9.03 -20.38 -5.59
CA ILE A 14 10.04 -19.67 -6.35
C ILE A 14 11.27 -20.57 -6.45
N ARG A 15 11.81 -20.71 -7.64
CA ARG A 15 13.01 -21.53 -7.84
C ARG A 15 14.17 -20.98 -7.03
N LYS A 16 15.05 -21.89 -6.60
CA LYS A 16 16.30 -21.51 -5.95
C LYS A 16 17.17 -20.62 -6.84
N GLY A 17 17.92 -19.76 -6.20
CA GLY A 17 18.78 -18.79 -6.86
C GLY A 17 19.05 -17.59 -5.94
N ASP A 18 19.75 -16.59 -6.47
CA ASP A 18 19.98 -15.34 -5.76
C ASP A 18 18.73 -14.45 -5.85
N VAL A 19 17.74 -14.75 -5.01
CA VAL A 19 16.45 -14.06 -4.98
C VAL A 19 16.50 -12.94 -3.95
N TRP A 20 16.00 -11.77 -4.36
CA TRP A 20 15.93 -10.56 -3.51
C TRP A 20 14.50 -10.07 -3.38
N VAL A 21 14.21 -9.47 -2.23
CA VAL A 21 12.92 -8.84 -1.95
C VAL A 21 13.12 -7.34 -1.78
N SER A 22 12.30 -6.57 -2.49
CA SER A 22 12.14 -5.14 -2.31
C SER A 22 10.76 -4.88 -1.70
N HIS A 23 10.69 -4.09 -0.65
CA HIS A 23 9.43 -3.68 -0.03
C HIS A 23 9.53 -2.24 0.51
N LEU A 24 8.37 -1.63 0.71
CA LEU A 24 8.28 -0.30 1.28
C LEU A 24 7.90 -0.36 2.77
N TYR A 25 8.49 0.54 3.54
CA TYR A 25 8.20 0.75 4.95
C TYR A 25 8.23 2.24 5.27
N GLY A 26 7.92 2.63 6.49
CA GLY A 26 8.04 4.00 6.94
C GLY A 26 7.13 4.35 8.11
N SER A 27 6.85 5.64 8.22
CA SER A 27 5.97 6.21 9.22
C SER A 27 5.41 7.53 8.70
N TRP A 28 4.54 8.18 9.47
CA TRP A 28 4.09 9.53 9.15
C TRP A 28 5.28 10.48 8.96
N ALA A 29 5.25 11.27 7.91
CA ALA A 29 6.33 12.16 7.44
C ALA A 29 7.66 11.44 7.08
N ASN A 30 7.64 10.13 6.92
CA ASN A 30 8.77 9.30 6.48
C ASN A 30 8.26 8.05 5.74
N GLU A 31 7.30 8.25 4.84
CA GLU A 31 6.62 7.20 4.10
C GLU A 31 7.49 6.63 2.98
N ALA A 32 7.13 5.45 2.53
CA ALA A 32 7.65 4.80 1.33
C ALA A 32 9.18 4.66 1.26
N GLN A 33 9.82 4.35 2.40
CA GLN A 33 11.23 4.01 2.43
C GLN A 33 11.46 2.64 1.80
N LEU A 34 12.43 2.54 0.90
CA LEU A 34 12.74 1.30 0.19
C LEU A 34 13.74 0.44 0.98
N ALA A 35 13.33 -0.80 1.30
CA ALA A 35 14.23 -1.84 1.79
C ALA A 35 14.43 -2.90 0.71
N GLN A 36 15.67 -3.37 0.58
CA GLN A 36 16.06 -4.43 -0.35
C GLN A 36 17.02 -5.40 0.33
N GLU A 37 16.70 -6.67 0.29
CA GLU A 37 17.51 -7.70 0.94
C GLU A 37 17.45 -9.03 0.19
N PRO A 38 18.53 -9.84 0.22
CA PRO A 38 18.51 -11.19 -0.33
C PRO A 38 17.69 -12.11 0.58
N LEU A 39 16.98 -13.07 -0.01
CA LEU A 39 16.40 -14.17 0.74
C LEU A 39 17.51 -15.12 1.19
N ARG A 40 17.42 -15.59 2.43
CA ARG A 40 18.35 -16.57 3.05
C ARG A 40 17.53 -17.67 3.72
N PRO A 41 18.11 -18.85 4.01
CA PRO A 41 17.42 -19.90 4.74
C PRO A 41 16.75 -19.37 6.01
N GLY A 42 15.49 -19.75 6.21
CA GLY A 42 14.62 -19.25 7.28
C GLY A 42 13.46 -18.42 6.77
N ILE A 43 12.84 -17.65 7.66
CA ILE A 43 11.61 -16.91 7.38
C ILE A 43 11.86 -15.40 7.38
N LYS A 44 11.57 -14.75 6.25
CA LYS A 44 11.40 -13.30 6.16
C LYS A 44 9.91 -12.97 6.18
N MET A 45 9.50 -12.05 7.06
CA MET A 45 8.08 -11.69 7.22
C MET A 45 7.89 -10.17 7.18
N ILE A 46 6.89 -9.74 6.39
CA ILE A 46 6.38 -8.38 6.31
C ILE A 46 4.92 -8.44 6.77
N LYS A 47 4.56 -7.74 7.83
CA LYS A 47 3.22 -7.83 8.39
C LYS A 47 2.72 -6.52 8.99
N ASN A 48 1.41 -6.38 9.02
CA ASN A 48 0.69 -5.33 9.72
C ASN A 48 -0.24 -5.96 10.76
N LYS A 49 -0.37 -5.31 11.94
CA LYS A 49 -1.25 -5.67 13.04
C LYS A 49 -2.15 -4.52 13.51
N ASP A 50 -2.15 -3.38 12.82
CA ASP A 50 -2.79 -2.14 13.26
C ASP A 50 -4.28 -2.07 12.87
N GLY A 51 -4.89 -3.22 12.60
CA GLY A 51 -6.29 -3.36 12.22
C GLY A 51 -6.57 -2.75 10.86
N ILE A 52 -7.67 -1.98 10.78
CA ILE A 52 -8.08 -1.32 9.54
C ILE A 52 -7.19 -0.13 9.15
N ARG A 53 -6.34 0.33 10.04
CA ARG A 53 -5.31 1.31 9.73
C ARG A 53 -4.10 0.57 9.20
N ASN A 54 -3.89 0.63 7.89
CA ASN A 54 -2.63 0.18 7.32
C ASN A 54 -1.53 1.10 7.82
N SER A 55 -0.63 0.53 8.61
CA SER A 55 0.54 1.25 9.08
C SER A 55 1.51 1.50 7.92
N HIS A 56 2.10 2.68 7.87
CA HIS A 56 3.23 2.97 6.99
C HIS A 56 4.47 2.14 7.34
N THR A 57 4.47 1.47 8.49
CA THR A 57 5.56 0.58 8.94
C THR A 57 5.84 -0.54 7.93
N ALA A 58 4.82 -1.03 7.26
CA ALA A 58 4.96 -2.01 6.18
C ALA A 58 3.84 -1.84 5.16
N HIS A 59 4.13 -2.06 3.87
CA HIS A 59 3.16 -2.04 2.80
C HIS A 59 2.76 -3.47 2.41
N ALA A 60 1.51 -3.66 1.97
CA ALA A 60 0.97 -4.96 1.56
C ALA A 60 1.43 -5.40 0.17
N GLU A 61 2.64 -5.03 -0.20
CA GLU A 61 3.21 -5.27 -1.52
C GLU A 61 4.70 -5.56 -1.46
N VAL A 62 5.17 -6.36 -2.40
CA VAL A 62 6.59 -6.69 -2.57
C VAL A 62 6.94 -6.82 -4.04
N MET A 63 8.21 -6.60 -4.37
CA MET A 63 8.81 -6.98 -5.63
C MET A 63 9.91 -8.01 -5.38
N ILE A 64 9.84 -9.13 -6.09
CA ILE A 64 10.72 -10.28 -5.94
C ILE A 64 11.61 -10.34 -7.17
N SER A 65 12.89 -10.01 -7.01
CA SER A 65 13.88 -10.08 -8.07
C SER A 65 14.50 -11.47 -8.14
N LEU A 66 14.45 -12.10 -9.30
CA LEU A 66 14.83 -13.49 -9.51
C LEU A 66 16.29 -13.69 -10.00
N ASP A 67 16.94 -12.60 -10.42
CA ASP A 67 18.25 -12.62 -11.06
C ASP A 67 19.30 -11.86 -10.24
N GLY A 68 19.20 -11.93 -8.89
CA GLY A 68 20.10 -11.26 -7.97
C GLY A 68 19.60 -9.88 -7.52
N LYS A 69 20.55 -9.03 -7.11
CA LYS A 69 20.24 -7.70 -6.58
C LYS A 69 19.33 -6.90 -7.53
N PRO A 70 18.25 -6.30 -7.00
CA PRO A 70 17.29 -5.56 -7.81
C PRO A 70 17.93 -4.46 -8.65
N LYS A 71 17.46 -4.34 -9.88
CA LYS A 71 17.85 -3.26 -10.81
C LYS A 71 16.60 -2.56 -11.32
N GLU A 72 16.75 -1.28 -11.61
CA GLU A 72 15.64 -0.41 -11.99
C GLU A 72 15.00 -0.84 -13.31
N ASN A 73 15.78 -1.08 -14.35
CA ASN A 73 15.30 -1.25 -15.72
C ASN A 73 15.65 -2.60 -16.36
N THR A 74 16.20 -3.54 -15.60
CA THR A 74 16.60 -4.87 -16.12
C THR A 74 16.43 -5.94 -15.05
N GLY A 75 16.24 -7.18 -15.49
CA GLY A 75 16.09 -8.36 -14.63
C GLY A 75 14.64 -8.78 -14.46
N SER A 76 14.47 -10.05 -14.12
CA SER A 76 13.17 -10.68 -13.91
C SER A 76 12.61 -10.33 -12.54
N VAL A 77 11.43 -9.74 -12.50
CA VAL A 77 10.77 -9.31 -11.27
C VAL A 77 9.33 -9.79 -11.24
N ILE A 78 8.94 -10.44 -10.15
CA ILE A 78 7.55 -10.70 -9.79
C ILE A 78 7.11 -9.61 -8.82
N GLY A 79 6.10 -8.83 -9.19
CA GLY A 79 5.41 -7.93 -8.27
C GLY A 79 4.20 -8.62 -7.66
N ALA A 80 3.97 -8.44 -6.36
CA ALA A 80 2.83 -8.97 -5.64
C ALA A 80 2.24 -7.90 -4.72
N ALA A 81 0.92 -7.67 -4.83
CA ALA A 81 0.19 -6.71 -3.99
C ALA A 81 -1.09 -7.37 -3.45
N LEU A 82 -1.20 -7.46 -2.12
CA LEU A 82 -2.39 -7.99 -1.48
C LEU A 82 -3.47 -6.91 -1.39
N CYS A 83 -4.60 -7.12 -2.05
CA CYS A 83 -5.72 -6.19 -2.10
C CYS A 83 -6.55 -6.28 -0.80
N TYR A 84 -5.98 -5.87 0.32
CA TYR A 84 -6.60 -5.96 1.64
C TYR A 84 -6.14 -4.81 2.54
N SER A 85 -7.09 -4.17 3.20
CA SER A 85 -6.84 -3.01 4.08
C SER A 85 -6.78 -3.35 5.58
N GLY A 86 -6.95 -4.62 5.96
CA GLY A 86 -6.86 -5.09 7.35
C GLY A 86 -5.47 -5.60 7.72
N ASN A 87 -5.41 -6.40 8.78
CA ASN A 87 -4.16 -7.05 9.19
C ASN A 87 -3.72 -8.07 8.14
N TYR A 88 -2.55 -7.89 7.58
CA TYR A 88 -2.01 -8.76 6.54
C TYR A 88 -0.62 -9.32 6.91
N LYS A 89 -0.24 -10.33 6.17
CA LYS A 89 1.04 -10.99 6.28
C LYS A 89 1.52 -11.42 4.90
N LEU A 90 2.72 -11.00 4.54
CA LEU A 90 3.50 -11.49 3.41
C LEU A 90 4.73 -12.16 3.98
N PHE A 91 5.01 -13.39 3.63
CA PHE A 91 6.22 -14.02 4.14
C PHE A 91 6.87 -14.95 3.12
N PHE A 92 8.17 -15.08 3.26
CA PHE A 92 9.01 -15.96 2.50
C PHE A 92 9.56 -17.03 3.45
N ASP A 93 9.45 -18.26 3.05
CA ASP A 93 10.07 -19.41 3.72
C ASP A 93 11.11 -19.99 2.77
N THR A 94 12.37 -19.90 3.16
CA THR A 94 13.48 -20.45 2.39
C THR A 94 14.01 -21.68 3.08
N ASP A 95 13.92 -22.82 2.41
CA ASP A 95 14.36 -24.09 2.96
C ASP A 95 15.91 -24.26 2.90
N ASP A 96 16.40 -25.37 3.42
CA ASP A 96 17.82 -25.71 3.46
C ASP A 96 18.43 -26.03 2.10
N SER A 97 17.58 -26.17 1.08
CA SER A 97 17.96 -26.39 -0.31
C SER A 97 17.86 -25.11 -1.18
N ASP A 98 17.68 -23.96 -0.53
CA ASP A 98 17.49 -22.64 -1.16
C ASP A 98 16.24 -22.54 -2.06
N TYR A 99 15.21 -23.36 -1.84
CA TYR A 99 13.91 -23.12 -2.43
C TYR A 99 13.16 -22.08 -1.63
N HIS A 100 12.63 -21.09 -2.32
CA HIS A 100 11.87 -20.00 -1.72
C HIS A 100 10.38 -20.22 -1.93
N HIS A 101 9.60 -20.03 -0.88
CA HIS A 101 8.15 -20.09 -0.91
C HIS A 101 7.60 -18.75 -0.46
N PHE A 102 6.84 -18.08 -1.33
CA PHE A 102 6.17 -16.84 -0.98
C PHE A 102 4.71 -17.10 -0.63
N PHE A 103 4.26 -16.55 0.48
CA PHE A 103 2.88 -16.61 0.94
C PHE A 103 2.34 -15.20 1.18
N ALA A 104 1.09 -14.98 0.82
CA ALA A 104 0.40 -13.72 1.06
C ALA A 104 -1.03 -13.97 1.57
N GLY A 105 -1.47 -13.20 2.57
CA GLY A 105 -2.81 -13.34 3.10
C GLY A 105 -3.09 -12.47 4.31
N ILE A 106 -4.24 -12.74 4.94
CA ILE A 106 -4.63 -12.13 6.20
C ILE A 106 -3.67 -12.59 7.29
N ASN A 107 -3.31 -11.65 8.17
CA ASN A 107 -2.55 -11.97 9.38
C ASN A 107 -3.50 -12.55 10.43
N GLU A 108 -3.31 -13.84 10.75
CA GLU A 108 -4.15 -14.56 11.70
C GLU A 108 -3.78 -14.32 13.17
N GLU A 109 -2.76 -13.51 13.47
CA GLU A 109 -2.38 -13.23 14.84
C GLU A 109 -3.56 -12.65 15.64
N ASN A 110 -3.89 -13.31 16.74
CA ASN A 110 -5.02 -12.97 17.63
C ASN A 110 -6.39 -12.94 16.92
N SER A 111 -6.56 -13.67 15.84
CA SER A 111 -7.82 -13.80 15.14
C SER A 111 -8.11 -15.23 14.73
N ALA A 112 -9.40 -15.55 14.63
CA ALA A 112 -9.88 -16.82 14.10
C ALA A 112 -11.21 -16.59 13.41
N TYR A 113 -11.47 -17.35 12.34
CA TYR A 113 -12.76 -17.32 11.64
C TYR A 113 -13.44 -18.67 11.73
N THR A 114 -14.64 -18.72 12.29
CA THR A 114 -15.41 -19.95 12.39
C THR A 114 -16.38 -20.07 11.19
N LEU A 115 -16.12 -21.04 10.34
CA LEU A 115 -16.93 -21.37 9.19
C LEU A 115 -18.01 -22.37 9.58
N LYS A 116 -19.28 -22.01 9.46
CA LYS A 116 -20.42 -22.91 9.70
C LYS A 116 -20.69 -23.78 8.48
N ALA A 117 -21.54 -24.80 8.66
CA ALA A 117 -21.96 -25.64 7.54
C ALA A 117 -22.61 -24.79 6.42
N LYS A 118 -22.19 -25.03 5.18
CA LYS A 118 -22.66 -24.32 3.97
C LYS A 118 -22.20 -22.85 3.86
N GLU A 119 -21.42 -22.33 4.78
CA GLU A 119 -20.78 -21.02 4.63
C GLU A 119 -19.51 -21.14 3.77
N SER A 120 -19.14 -20.05 3.13
CA SER A 120 -17.90 -19.89 2.37
C SER A 120 -17.09 -18.71 2.91
N PHE A 121 -15.79 -18.83 2.85
CA PHE A 121 -14.86 -17.75 3.18
C PHE A 121 -14.05 -17.41 1.93
N ARG A 122 -14.11 -16.15 1.51
CA ARG A 122 -13.31 -15.65 0.40
C ARG A 122 -12.08 -14.94 0.94
N THR A 123 -10.90 -15.41 0.57
CA THR A 123 -9.63 -14.74 0.89
C THR A 123 -9.49 -13.44 0.09
N PRO A 124 -8.70 -12.46 0.58
CA PRO A 124 -8.35 -11.29 -0.21
C PRO A 124 -7.71 -11.66 -1.56
N GLU A 125 -7.91 -10.80 -2.54
CA GLU A 125 -7.25 -10.93 -3.84
C GLU A 125 -5.76 -10.62 -3.71
N LEU A 126 -4.91 -11.39 -4.38
CA LEU A 126 -3.50 -11.09 -4.60
C LEU A 126 -3.32 -10.71 -6.07
N ALA A 127 -2.94 -9.45 -6.32
CA ALA A 127 -2.55 -9.02 -7.65
C ALA A 127 -1.09 -9.38 -7.90
N LEU A 128 -0.83 -10.02 -9.03
CA LEU A 128 0.50 -10.46 -9.44
C LEU A 128 0.87 -9.86 -10.79
N THR A 129 2.13 -9.52 -10.96
CA THR A 129 2.70 -9.13 -12.24
C THR A 129 4.08 -9.74 -12.42
N TYR A 130 4.51 -9.85 -13.67
CA TYR A 130 5.86 -10.25 -14.04
C TYR A 130 6.43 -9.26 -15.05
N SER A 131 7.71 -8.93 -14.91
CA SER A 131 8.44 -8.08 -15.84
C SER A 131 9.86 -8.58 -16.02
N LYS A 132 10.43 -8.38 -17.21
CA LYS A 132 11.87 -8.53 -17.48
C LYS A 132 12.61 -7.19 -17.46
N ASP A 133 11.87 -6.09 -17.30
CA ASP A 133 12.36 -4.71 -17.32
C ASP A 133 12.57 -4.17 -15.88
N GLY A 134 13.01 -5.04 -14.97
CA GLY A 134 13.34 -4.68 -13.60
C GLY A 134 12.16 -4.18 -12.78
N LEU A 135 12.47 -3.42 -11.73
CA LEU A 135 11.47 -2.84 -10.81
C LEU A 135 10.52 -1.88 -11.51
N SER A 136 11.03 -1.04 -12.40
CA SER A 136 10.22 -0.08 -13.18
C SER A 136 9.18 -0.78 -14.05
N GLY A 137 9.54 -1.89 -14.67
CA GLY A 137 8.59 -2.67 -15.47
C GLY A 137 7.44 -3.22 -14.64
N SER A 138 7.75 -3.80 -13.47
CA SER A 138 6.75 -4.28 -12.51
C SER A 138 5.86 -3.14 -12.02
N SER A 139 6.45 -2.00 -11.66
CA SER A 139 5.73 -0.81 -11.21
C SER A 139 4.76 -0.29 -12.29
N ARG A 140 5.22 -0.14 -13.52
CA ARG A 140 4.36 0.30 -14.64
C ARG A 140 3.19 -0.64 -14.89
N ASN A 141 3.38 -1.94 -14.74
CA ASN A 141 2.29 -2.92 -14.86
C ASN A 141 1.22 -2.69 -13.80
N PHE A 142 1.60 -2.49 -12.53
CA PHE A 142 0.67 -2.16 -11.46
C PHE A 142 -0.04 -0.81 -11.69
N HIS A 143 0.68 0.21 -12.17
CA HIS A 143 0.05 1.50 -12.51
C HIS A 143 -1.00 1.34 -13.61
N ALA A 144 -0.69 0.58 -14.67
CA ALA A 144 -1.64 0.32 -15.74
C ALA A 144 -2.87 -0.46 -15.25
N TRP A 145 -2.65 -1.51 -14.44
CA TRP A 145 -3.71 -2.28 -13.82
C TRP A 145 -4.59 -1.43 -12.90
N ALA A 146 -3.98 -0.62 -12.02
CA ALA A 146 -4.71 0.24 -11.10
C ALA A 146 -5.59 1.25 -11.85
N ARG A 147 -5.04 1.93 -12.87
CA ARG A 147 -5.82 2.86 -13.70
C ARG A 147 -7.00 2.20 -14.40
N LYS A 148 -6.82 0.99 -14.90
CA LYS A 148 -7.85 0.28 -15.65
C LYS A 148 -8.92 -0.37 -14.77
N HIS A 149 -8.56 -0.85 -13.58
CA HIS A 149 -9.39 -1.77 -12.82
C HIS A 149 -9.73 -1.34 -11.38
N LYS A 150 -9.00 -0.39 -10.80
CA LYS A 150 -9.17 -0.02 -9.39
C LYS A 150 -9.54 1.45 -9.17
N ILE A 151 -9.05 2.35 -10.00
CA ILE A 151 -9.26 3.77 -9.85
C ILE A 151 -10.49 4.21 -10.67
N ALA A 152 -11.47 4.80 -10.01
CA ALA A 152 -12.60 5.41 -10.71
C ALA A 152 -12.09 6.51 -11.66
N ASN A 153 -12.54 6.47 -12.91
CA ASN A 153 -12.09 7.37 -13.97
C ASN A 153 -10.56 7.41 -14.15
N GLY A 154 -9.91 6.25 -14.00
CA GLY A 154 -8.44 6.14 -14.02
C GLY A 154 -7.78 6.57 -15.33
N ALA A 155 -8.53 6.66 -16.44
CA ALA A 155 -8.05 7.17 -17.72
C ALA A 155 -8.12 8.71 -17.83
N THR A 156 -8.82 9.37 -16.91
CA THR A 156 -8.98 10.83 -16.92
C THR A 156 -7.76 11.49 -16.27
N ALA A 157 -7.24 12.53 -16.91
CA ALA A 157 -6.19 13.35 -16.31
C ALA A 157 -6.68 13.96 -14.98
N ARG A 158 -5.81 13.99 -13.99
CA ARG A 158 -6.11 14.62 -12.70
C ARG A 158 -5.95 16.13 -12.84
N LYS A 159 -6.83 16.85 -12.16
CA LYS A 159 -6.75 18.29 -12.06
C LYS A 159 -5.54 18.71 -11.23
N ILE A 160 -4.95 19.84 -11.60
CA ILE A 160 -3.91 20.51 -10.80
C ILE A 160 -4.59 21.11 -9.58
N LEU A 161 -4.24 20.63 -8.39
CA LEU A 161 -4.92 20.93 -7.15
C LEU A 161 -4.01 21.71 -6.19
N LEU A 162 -4.56 22.74 -5.55
CA LEU A 162 -4.00 23.38 -4.37
C LEU A 162 -4.85 23.02 -3.15
N ASN A 163 -4.21 22.53 -2.09
CA ASN A 163 -4.81 22.30 -0.77
C ASN A 163 -4.37 23.43 0.16
N SER A 164 -5.28 23.95 0.99
CA SER A 164 -5.00 25.08 1.90
C SER A 164 -4.11 24.70 3.09
N TRP A 165 -4.03 23.41 3.46
CA TRP A 165 -3.46 22.99 4.74
C TRP A 165 -2.03 23.47 4.99
N GLU A 166 -1.10 23.14 4.10
CA GLU A 166 0.31 23.54 4.27
C GLU A 166 0.56 25.03 4.13
N GLY A 167 -0.41 25.76 3.59
CA GLY A 167 -0.31 27.22 3.44
C GLY A 167 -0.74 27.99 4.69
N VAL A 168 -1.84 27.58 5.32
CA VAL A 168 -2.49 28.37 6.38
C VAL A 168 -2.93 27.57 7.60
N TYR A 169 -2.84 26.25 7.55
CA TYR A 169 -3.34 25.36 8.61
C TYR A 169 -4.78 25.71 9.02
N PHE A 170 -5.03 25.99 10.29
CA PHE A 170 -6.35 26.35 10.81
C PHE A 170 -6.73 27.84 10.61
N ASP A 171 -5.82 28.67 10.11
CA ASP A 171 -6.09 30.10 9.89
C ASP A 171 -6.86 30.32 8.60
N ILE A 172 -8.08 29.79 8.56
CA ILE A 172 -8.99 29.87 7.44
C ILE A 172 -9.90 31.09 7.60
N ASN A 173 -9.78 32.03 6.66
CA ASN A 173 -10.64 33.19 6.54
C ASN A 173 -10.96 33.46 5.06
N GLN A 174 -12.04 34.19 4.82
CA GLN A 174 -12.53 34.42 3.46
C GLN A 174 -11.49 35.08 2.57
N GLU A 175 -10.83 36.13 3.02
CA GLU A 175 -9.88 36.91 2.23
C GLU A 175 -8.67 36.02 1.81
N GLY A 176 -8.11 35.25 2.75
CA GLY A 176 -7.02 34.32 2.46
C GLY A 176 -7.41 33.23 1.48
N MET A 177 -8.62 32.66 1.62
CA MET A 177 -9.10 31.62 0.70
C MET A 177 -9.36 32.19 -0.70
N ASP A 178 -9.96 33.38 -0.82
CA ASP A 178 -10.17 34.03 -2.09
C ASP A 178 -8.84 34.36 -2.78
N GLN A 179 -7.84 34.80 -2.02
CA GLN A 179 -6.49 35.04 -2.55
C GLN A 179 -5.84 33.75 -3.04
N MET A 180 -5.86 32.68 -2.26
CA MET A 180 -5.28 31.38 -2.65
C MET A 180 -5.97 30.83 -3.91
N MET A 181 -7.29 30.95 -4.03
CA MET A 181 -8.02 30.54 -5.23
C MET A 181 -7.63 31.35 -6.45
N SER A 182 -7.47 32.66 -6.29
CA SER A 182 -7.03 33.57 -7.37
C SER A 182 -5.60 33.23 -7.82
N ASP A 183 -4.71 32.99 -6.86
CA ASP A 183 -3.30 32.68 -7.13
C ASP A 183 -3.17 31.35 -7.89
N ILE A 184 -3.83 30.28 -7.41
CA ILE A 184 -3.76 28.99 -8.11
C ILE A 184 -4.39 29.05 -9.50
N GLN A 185 -5.47 29.81 -9.67
CA GLN A 185 -6.08 30.03 -10.98
C GLN A 185 -5.11 30.73 -11.94
N SER A 186 -4.41 31.76 -11.47
CA SER A 186 -3.44 32.53 -12.29
C SER A 186 -2.25 31.66 -12.72
N MET A 187 -1.90 30.67 -11.93
CA MET A 187 -0.84 29.69 -12.23
C MET A 187 -1.31 28.50 -13.07
N GLY A 188 -2.59 28.47 -13.46
CA GLY A 188 -3.16 27.39 -14.27
C GLY A 188 -3.67 26.19 -13.46
N GLY A 189 -3.88 26.35 -12.17
CA GLY A 189 -4.52 25.32 -11.35
C GLY A 189 -6.01 25.22 -11.61
N GLU A 190 -6.58 24.08 -11.32
CA GLU A 190 -7.94 23.72 -11.74
C GLU A 190 -8.86 23.35 -10.58
N LEU A 191 -8.30 23.15 -9.39
CA LEU A 191 -9.04 22.71 -8.22
C LEU A 191 -8.42 23.29 -6.95
N PHE A 192 -9.27 23.86 -6.10
CA PHE A 192 -8.90 24.29 -4.76
C PHE A 192 -9.60 23.42 -3.71
N VAL A 193 -8.87 23.01 -2.69
CA VAL A 193 -9.41 22.23 -1.56
C VAL A 193 -9.16 23.00 -0.27
N MET A 194 -10.25 23.40 0.38
CA MET A 194 -10.21 23.87 1.76
C MET A 194 -10.11 22.66 2.69
N ASP A 195 -9.01 22.55 3.42
CA ASP A 195 -8.71 21.43 4.31
C ASP A 195 -9.24 21.66 5.75
N ASP A 196 -8.63 21.08 6.75
CA ASP A 196 -9.01 21.18 8.16
C ASP A 196 -9.07 22.65 8.61
N GLY A 197 -10.08 22.98 9.44
CA GLY A 197 -10.41 24.37 9.79
C GLY A 197 -11.61 24.94 9.03
N TRP A 198 -12.14 24.24 8.02
CA TRP A 198 -13.31 24.63 7.22
C TRP A 198 -14.57 24.94 8.06
N PHE A 199 -14.66 24.42 9.28
CA PHE A 199 -15.79 24.63 10.19
C PHE A 199 -15.79 26.01 10.88
N GLY A 200 -14.71 26.80 10.75
CA GLY A 200 -14.60 28.16 11.29
C GLY A 200 -14.74 28.25 12.82
N ASP A 201 -14.95 29.47 13.31
CA ASP A 201 -14.98 29.75 14.75
C ASP A 201 -16.30 29.38 15.45
N LYS A 202 -17.37 29.23 14.67
CA LYS A 202 -18.70 28.94 15.27
C LYS A 202 -18.76 27.55 15.90
N TYR A 203 -18.00 26.60 15.34
CA TYR A 203 -17.91 25.22 15.82
C TYR A 203 -16.45 24.84 15.96
N PRO A 204 -15.73 25.44 16.91
CA PRO A 204 -14.30 25.24 17.02
C PRO A 204 -13.98 23.79 17.34
N ARG A 205 -12.94 23.27 16.74
CA ARG A 205 -12.38 21.99 17.09
C ARG A 205 -11.59 22.13 18.38
N ASN A 206 -12.02 21.45 19.45
CA ASN A 206 -11.30 21.45 20.71
C ASN A 206 -9.94 20.79 20.58
N LYS A 207 -8.99 21.18 21.46
CA LYS A 207 -7.63 20.62 21.46
C LYS A 207 -7.57 19.11 21.64
N ASP A 208 -8.57 18.55 22.27
CA ASP A 208 -8.73 17.11 22.52
C ASP A 208 -9.48 16.37 21.41
N ASN A 209 -9.87 17.07 20.34
CA ASN A 209 -10.52 16.49 19.16
C ASN A 209 -11.78 15.68 19.43
N SER A 210 -12.42 15.92 20.53
CA SER A 210 -13.62 15.17 20.91
C SER A 210 -14.90 15.61 20.21
N SER A 211 -14.84 16.64 19.37
CA SER A 211 -16.01 17.33 18.81
C SER A 211 -16.23 17.16 17.31
N LEU A 212 -15.64 16.13 16.71
CA LEU A 212 -15.97 15.76 15.33
C LEU A 212 -16.77 14.47 15.29
#